data_48d47866f0651bfb3114ef512e437a1c
#
_entry.id   48d47866f0651bfb3114ef512e437a1c
#
_cell.length_a   1.000
_cell.length_b   1.000
_cell.length_c   1.000
_cell.angle_alpha   90.00
_cell.angle_beta   90.00
_cell.angle_gamma   90.00
#
_symmetry.space_group_name_H-M   'P 1'
#
loop_
_entity.id
_entity.type
_entity.pdbx_description
1 polymer ?
#
loop_
_entity_poly.entity_id
_entity_poly.type
_entity_poly.pdbx_seq_one_letter_code
_entity_poly.pdbx_strand_id
1 'polypeptide(L)'
;MAKSYPLVAAACAAALAASRAASADTAAETGDSPALQEVVVTANRREESVLTVPYNISAISAQQIEEAGLKDLQSLTRMVPGLVSADLGPRVNSTNSNLIIRGLNASDQGSNYFGPNLAVPLVSTYIDDVPLFVNYNLTDIERVEVLRGPQGTLYGSGAVGGTVKLIRHKPDLGLFSVDVTSDVSGTDHSSGASYSFEGIINIPLGETVALRANAGYSEQKGFINGLHAAEFDKNGQPVLADPTNPLTSDYLYHQINDVDGSNNKYGRLSLLWKPGNSFSLLVDYTHERDHSGGFSWQDVAFNYQTGATRDRPLYTTTQRIPQQPLDRTLDIGAITASVDVGFATLTSSSSYYDNRYNDVIDLSSTEQYYITRNPYYYGGYPRYAAFNFDYSTDKSLVEELRLVSKAGRPWDYIAGAFYQDRRSLLSDPETLPGFAAWSHLPGSANNYNYYAGTAFNT
;
A
#
# COMPACT_ATOMS: atom_id res chain seq x y z
N MET A 1 -15.99 -29.16 -11.37
CA MET A 1 -15.38 -30.23 -10.53
C MET A 1 -14.69 -29.56 -9.37
N ALA A 2 -15.26 -29.63 -8.17
CA ALA A 2 -14.71 -29.01 -6.96
C ALA A 2 -13.41 -29.72 -6.58
N LYS A 3 -12.28 -29.01 -6.63
CA LYS A 3 -11.02 -29.49 -6.07
C LYS A 3 -11.07 -29.27 -4.57
N SER A 4 -11.12 -30.36 -3.80
CA SER A 4 -10.99 -30.33 -2.34
C SER A 4 -9.53 -29.97 -1.96
N TYR A 5 -9.36 -28.96 -1.15
CA TYR A 5 -8.06 -28.53 -0.60
C TYR A 5 -7.89 -29.09 0.84
N PRO A 6 -7.33 -30.31 1.02
CA PRO A 6 -7.25 -30.96 2.32
C PRO A 6 -6.28 -30.28 3.31
N LEU A 7 -5.30 -29.53 2.83
CA LEU A 7 -4.33 -28.80 3.69
C LEU A 7 -4.94 -27.57 4.38
N VAL A 8 -5.87 -26.86 3.73
CA VAL A 8 -6.53 -25.68 4.31
C VAL A 8 -7.53 -26.13 5.40
N ALA A 9 -8.24 -27.23 5.16
CA ALA A 9 -9.15 -27.82 6.16
C ALA A 9 -8.43 -28.31 7.42
N ALA A 10 -7.20 -28.82 7.29
CA ALA A 10 -6.38 -29.27 8.42
C ALA A 10 -5.84 -28.10 9.26
N ALA A 11 -5.47 -26.97 8.64
CA ALA A 11 -5.02 -25.77 9.35
C ALA A 11 -6.18 -25.11 10.13
N CYS A 12 -7.39 -25.02 9.55
CA CYS A 12 -8.57 -24.52 10.24
C CYS A 12 -9.01 -25.42 11.40
N ALA A 13 -8.88 -26.74 11.27
CA ALA A 13 -9.19 -27.67 12.33
C ALA A 13 -8.20 -27.59 13.53
N ALA A 14 -6.93 -27.31 13.26
CA ALA A 14 -5.92 -27.12 14.30
C ALA A 14 -6.13 -25.79 15.06
N ALA A 15 -6.50 -24.72 14.36
CA ALA A 15 -6.82 -23.42 14.97
C ALA A 15 -8.09 -23.48 15.86
N LEU A 16 -9.12 -24.21 15.43
CA LEU A 16 -10.35 -24.46 16.21
C LEU A 16 -10.10 -25.35 17.44
N ALA A 17 -9.12 -26.23 17.42
CA ALA A 17 -8.76 -27.04 18.58
C ALA A 17 -7.96 -26.26 19.63
N ALA A 18 -7.13 -25.30 19.21
CA ALA A 18 -6.37 -24.42 20.10
C ALA A 18 -7.26 -23.41 20.83
N SER A 19 -8.30 -22.88 20.16
CA SER A 19 -9.23 -21.90 20.76
C SER A 19 -10.13 -22.49 21.87
N ARG A 20 -10.33 -23.82 21.90
CA ARG A 20 -11.12 -24.49 22.95
C ARG A 20 -10.36 -24.75 24.26
N ALA A 21 -9.04 -24.64 24.25
CA ALA A 21 -8.22 -24.85 25.45
C ALA A 21 -8.07 -23.59 26.33
N ALA A 22 -8.40 -22.40 25.79
CA ALA A 22 -8.25 -21.11 26.49
C ALA A 22 -9.52 -20.60 27.18
N SER A 23 -10.67 -21.32 27.10
CA SER A 23 -11.96 -20.88 27.67
C SER A 23 -12.35 -21.67 28.89
N ALA A 24 -11.64 -21.53 29.98
CA ALA A 24 -12.06 -22.05 31.31
C ALA A 24 -11.61 -21.11 32.42
N ASP A 25 -12.15 -19.89 32.42
CA ASP A 25 -12.34 -19.14 33.65
C ASP A 25 -13.56 -18.21 33.51
N THR A 26 -14.72 -18.69 33.97
CA THR A 26 -15.95 -17.94 33.94
C THR A 26 -16.02 -17.15 35.25
N ALA A 27 -15.52 -15.92 35.22
CA ALA A 27 -15.83 -14.94 36.28
C ALA A 27 -17.21 -14.36 36.04
N ALA A 28 -18.05 -14.35 37.09
CA ALA A 28 -19.41 -13.88 37.08
C ALA A 28 -19.53 -12.42 36.65
N GLU A 29 -20.32 -12.17 35.61
CA GLU A 29 -20.71 -10.83 35.19
C GLU A 29 -21.61 -10.19 36.24
N THR A 30 -21.08 -9.22 36.97
CA THR A 30 -21.87 -8.17 37.59
C THR A 30 -22.21 -7.16 36.51
N GLY A 31 -23.51 -7.03 36.21
CA GLY A 31 -24.00 -6.12 35.17
C GLY A 31 -23.67 -4.67 35.48
N ASP A 32 -22.62 -4.20 34.88
CA ASP A 32 -22.31 -2.77 34.74
C ASP A 32 -22.68 -2.35 33.33
N SER A 33 -23.49 -1.30 33.21
CA SER A 33 -23.84 -0.72 31.92
C SER A 33 -22.51 -0.35 31.23
N PRO A 34 -22.33 -0.59 29.92
CA PRO A 34 -21.08 -0.24 29.25
C PRO A 34 -20.84 1.27 29.41
N ALA A 35 -19.99 1.63 30.35
CA ALA A 35 -19.51 3.00 30.43
C ALA A 35 -18.91 3.33 29.04
N LEU A 36 -19.39 4.41 28.42
CA LEU A 36 -18.85 4.89 27.14
C LEU A 36 -17.35 5.03 27.34
N GLN A 37 -16.58 4.16 26.70
CA GLN A 37 -15.13 4.18 26.79
C GLN A 37 -14.65 5.52 26.24
N GLU A 38 -14.03 6.33 27.08
CA GLU A 38 -13.53 7.64 26.69
C GLU A 38 -12.46 7.46 25.61
N VAL A 39 -12.70 8.01 24.42
CA VAL A 39 -11.76 7.93 23.31
C VAL A 39 -10.70 9.01 23.51
N VAL A 40 -9.48 8.58 23.82
CA VAL A 40 -8.30 9.43 23.95
C VAL A 40 -7.63 9.55 22.60
N VAL A 41 -7.24 10.78 22.22
CA VAL A 41 -6.53 11.10 20.97
C VAL A 41 -5.25 11.86 21.23
N THR A 42 -4.34 11.85 20.27
CA THR A 42 -3.04 12.53 20.33
C THR A 42 -2.91 13.68 19.32
N ALA A 43 -4.04 14.27 18.93
CA ALA A 43 -4.14 15.30 17.88
C ALA A 43 -3.24 16.53 18.16
N ASN A 44 -3.15 16.94 19.43
CA ASN A 44 -2.31 18.05 19.90
C ASN A 44 -0.93 17.59 20.35
N ARG A 45 -0.44 16.44 19.89
CA ARG A 45 0.82 15.84 20.35
C ARG A 45 0.84 15.57 21.87
N ARG A 46 -0.34 15.53 22.51
CA ARG A 46 -0.61 15.10 23.90
C ARG A 46 -1.87 14.27 23.92
N GLU A 47 -2.00 13.42 24.94
CA GLU A 47 -3.21 12.63 25.17
C GLU A 47 -4.30 13.54 25.71
N GLU A 48 -5.41 13.66 24.99
CA GLU A 48 -6.60 14.45 25.33
C GLU A 48 -7.86 13.66 24.96
N SER A 49 -8.96 13.93 25.67
CA SER A 49 -10.26 13.38 25.30
C SER A 49 -10.73 13.93 23.95
N VAL A 50 -11.24 13.09 23.07
CA VAL A 50 -11.81 13.53 21.78
C VAL A 50 -12.88 14.61 21.93
N LEU A 51 -13.56 14.65 23.09
CA LEU A 51 -14.60 15.62 23.39
C LEU A 51 -14.07 17.03 23.72
N THR A 52 -12.82 17.13 24.13
CA THR A 52 -12.18 18.40 24.56
C THR A 52 -11.27 19.01 23.51
N VAL A 53 -10.92 18.24 22.47
CA VAL A 53 -10.05 18.71 21.37
C VAL A 53 -10.81 19.72 20.50
N PRO A 54 -10.26 20.94 20.25
CA PRO A 54 -10.95 22.00 19.49
C PRO A 54 -10.88 21.77 17.96
N TYR A 55 -10.65 20.56 17.50
CA TYR A 55 -10.53 20.19 16.08
C TYR A 55 -11.66 19.25 15.67
N ASN A 56 -11.95 19.25 14.37
CA ASN A 56 -12.84 18.26 13.78
C ASN A 56 -12.06 16.95 13.60
N ILE A 57 -12.15 16.06 14.57
CA ILE A 57 -11.45 14.79 14.62
C ILE A 57 -12.44 13.61 14.59
N SER A 58 -12.06 12.53 13.93
CA SER A 58 -12.66 11.21 14.07
C SER A 58 -11.59 10.25 14.58
N ALA A 59 -11.94 9.46 15.58
CA ALA A 59 -11.10 8.39 16.10
C ALA A 59 -11.81 7.05 15.89
N ILE A 60 -11.08 6.05 15.40
CA ILE A 60 -11.56 4.69 15.17
C ILE A 60 -10.70 3.77 16.04
N SER A 61 -11.31 3.03 16.96
CA SER A 61 -10.60 2.11 17.86
C SER A 61 -10.18 0.82 17.16
N ALA A 62 -9.24 0.07 17.78
CA ALA A 62 -8.85 -1.27 17.34
C ALA A 62 -10.06 -2.18 17.13
N GLN A 63 -10.99 -2.20 18.09
CA GLN A 63 -12.21 -3.01 18.02
C GLN A 63 -13.06 -2.64 16.80
N GLN A 64 -13.25 -1.36 16.49
CA GLN A 64 -14.00 -0.91 15.31
C GLN A 64 -13.30 -1.27 14.01
N ILE A 65 -11.95 -1.24 13.97
CA ILE A 65 -11.13 -1.66 12.83
C ILE A 65 -11.36 -3.15 12.55
N GLU A 66 -11.30 -3.97 13.59
CA GLU A 66 -11.50 -5.42 13.51
C GLU A 66 -12.93 -5.79 13.12
N GLU A 67 -13.94 -5.24 13.83
CA GLU A 67 -15.36 -5.49 13.55
C GLU A 67 -15.79 -5.07 12.13
N ALA A 68 -15.22 -3.98 11.60
CA ALA A 68 -15.48 -3.50 10.26
C ALA A 68 -14.61 -4.16 9.18
N GLY A 69 -13.65 -5.01 9.56
CA GLY A 69 -12.74 -5.68 8.66
C GLY A 69 -11.85 -4.72 7.85
N LEU A 70 -11.39 -3.62 8.48
CA LEU A 70 -10.55 -2.62 7.81
C LEU A 70 -9.11 -3.13 7.76
N LYS A 71 -8.58 -3.30 6.54
CA LYS A 71 -7.23 -3.87 6.32
C LYS A 71 -6.22 -2.84 5.80
N ASP A 72 -6.68 -1.75 5.22
CA ASP A 72 -5.86 -0.73 4.56
C ASP A 72 -6.42 0.69 4.77
N LEU A 73 -5.65 1.68 4.32
CA LEU A 73 -6.05 3.09 4.40
C LEU A 73 -7.32 3.41 3.59
N GLN A 74 -7.54 2.71 2.48
CA GLN A 74 -8.71 2.92 1.61
C GLN A 74 -9.98 2.49 2.33
N SER A 75 -9.94 1.40 3.07
CA SER A 75 -11.09 0.89 3.83
C SER A 75 -11.55 1.83 4.95
N LEU A 76 -10.66 2.70 5.48
CA LEU A 76 -11.02 3.74 6.45
C LEU A 76 -12.08 4.72 5.94
N THR A 77 -12.17 4.91 4.61
CA THR A 77 -13.16 5.80 3.99
C THR A 77 -14.60 5.38 4.30
N ARG A 78 -14.83 4.11 4.63
CA ARG A 78 -16.14 3.57 5.02
C ARG A 78 -16.59 4.07 6.41
N MET A 79 -15.63 4.44 7.26
CA MET A 79 -15.88 4.81 8.66
C MET A 79 -15.77 6.32 8.92
N VAL A 80 -15.09 7.07 8.03
CA VAL A 80 -14.80 8.50 8.25
C VAL A 80 -15.56 9.37 7.26
N PRO A 81 -16.61 10.09 7.67
CA PRO A 81 -17.34 10.99 6.79
C PRO A 81 -16.43 12.08 6.22
N GLY A 82 -16.47 12.24 4.89
CA GLY A 82 -15.67 13.24 4.17
C GLY A 82 -14.23 12.85 3.89
N LEU A 83 -13.81 11.65 4.29
CA LEU A 83 -12.61 10.98 3.80
C LEU A 83 -12.99 10.14 2.57
N VAL A 84 -12.27 10.30 1.48
CA VAL A 84 -12.47 9.56 0.24
C VAL A 84 -11.12 9.03 -0.22
N SER A 85 -11.11 7.87 -0.84
CA SER A 85 -9.98 7.33 -1.60
C SER A 85 -10.52 6.68 -2.86
N ALA A 86 -9.82 6.81 -3.97
CA ALA A 86 -10.09 5.99 -5.13
C ALA A 86 -9.48 4.60 -4.89
N ASP A 87 -10.34 3.59 -4.84
CA ASP A 87 -9.89 2.20 -4.84
C ASP A 87 -9.63 1.78 -6.28
N LEU A 88 -8.36 1.64 -6.63
CA LEU A 88 -7.88 1.30 -7.98
C LEU A 88 -7.29 -0.11 -8.02
N GLY A 89 -7.59 -0.91 -7.02
CA GLY A 89 -7.08 -2.26 -6.84
C GLY A 89 -5.73 -2.35 -6.13
N PRO A 90 -5.32 -3.56 -5.71
CA PRO A 90 -4.16 -3.77 -4.85
C PRO A 90 -2.87 -3.18 -5.41
N ARG A 91 -2.66 -3.26 -6.73
CA ARG A 91 -1.45 -2.75 -7.38
C ARG A 91 -1.28 -1.24 -7.18
N VAL A 92 -2.30 -0.44 -7.48
CA VAL A 92 -2.24 1.02 -7.37
C VAL A 92 -2.31 1.46 -5.91
N ASN A 93 -3.14 0.78 -5.11
CA ASN A 93 -3.30 1.09 -3.70
C ASN A 93 -2.01 0.85 -2.90
N SER A 94 -1.14 -0.08 -3.30
CA SER A 94 0.13 -0.33 -2.60
C SER A 94 1.16 0.79 -2.79
N THR A 95 1.06 1.59 -3.86
CA THR A 95 2.07 2.61 -4.17
C THR A 95 1.83 3.94 -3.48
N ASN A 96 0.57 4.34 -3.31
CA ASN A 96 0.23 5.69 -2.89
C ASN A 96 -0.92 5.73 -1.87
N SER A 97 -0.79 6.63 -0.91
CA SER A 97 -1.89 7.05 -0.06
C SER A 97 -2.75 8.10 -0.79
N ASN A 98 -3.76 7.64 -1.53
CA ASN A 98 -4.68 8.50 -2.30
C ASN A 98 -5.83 9.04 -1.44
N LEU A 99 -5.55 9.46 -0.22
CA LEU A 99 -6.55 9.98 0.68
C LEU A 99 -6.93 11.43 0.34
N ILE A 100 -8.22 11.69 0.26
CA ILE A 100 -8.81 12.99 -0.06
C ILE A 100 -9.75 13.38 1.08
N ILE A 101 -9.55 14.55 1.67
CA ILE A 101 -10.44 15.10 2.69
C ILE A 101 -11.14 16.31 2.13
N ARG A 102 -12.50 16.35 2.23
CA ARG A 102 -13.35 17.45 1.77
C ARG A 102 -13.14 17.83 0.31
N GLY A 103 -12.80 16.87 -0.54
CA GLY A 103 -12.58 17.10 -1.98
C GLY A 103 -11.27 17.79 -2.35
N LEU A 104 -10.39 18.08 -1.38
CA LEU A 104 -9.07 18.65 -1.66
C LEU A 104 -8.14 17.54 -2.19
N ASN A 105 -7.89 17.58 -3.48
CA ASN A 105 -6.99 16.66 -4.18
C ASN A 105 -6.01 17.45 -5.04
N ALA A 106 -4.71 17.26 -4.85
CA ALA A 106 -3.65 17.78 -5.72
C ALA A 106 -2.96 16.66 -6.50
N SER A 107 -3.26 15.39 -6.20
CA SER A 107 -2.72 14.28 -6.96
C SER A 107 -3.50 14.15 -8.26
N ASP A 108 -2.80 14.16 -9.38
CA ASP A 108 -3.36 13.68 -10.63
C ASP A 108 -3.57 12.16 -10.49
N GLN A 109 -4.82 11.75 -10.32
CA GLN A 109 -5.15 10.32 -10.20
C GLN A 109 -4.82 9.55 -11.47
N GLY A 110 -4.72 10.23 -12.62
CA GLY A 110 -4.28 9.64 -13.88
C GLY A 110 -2.80 9.29 -13.89
N SER A 111 -1.94 10.07 -13.25
CA SER A 111 -0.49 9.79 -13.21
C SER A 111 -0.12 8.65 -12.26
N ASN A 112 -0.99 8.28 -11.34
CA ASN A 112 -0.77 7.15 -10.41
C ASN A 112 -0.80 5.79 -11.11
N TYR A 113 -1.21 5.72 -12.37
CA TYR A 113 -1.12 4.51 -13.18
C TYR A 113 0.30 4.18 -13.60
N PHE A 114 1.14 5.20 -13.74
CA PHE A 114 2.49 5.11 -14.28
C PHE A 114 3.58 5.14 -13.20
N GLY A 115 3.31 4.57 -12.04
CA GLY A 115 4.27 4.47 -10.95
C GLY A 115 3.90 5.28 -9.70
N PRO A 116 4.75 5.28 -8.67
CA PRO A 116 4.48 5.97 -7.42
C PRO A 116 4.44 7.48 -7.63
N ASN A 117 3.40 8.13 -7.08
CA ASN A 117 3.32 9.58 -7.08
C ASN A 117 4.36 10.16 -6.13
N LEU A 118 5.37 10.82 -6.67
CA LEU A 118 6.43 11.47 -5.90
C LEU A 118 6.01 12.82 -5.31
N ALA A 119 4.82 13.32 -5.66
CA ALA A 119 4.29 14.56 -5.11
C ALA A 119 3.91 14.41 -3.63
N VAL A 120 4.00 15.50 -2.89
CA VAL A 120 3.53 15.54 -1.51
C VAL A 120 2.00 15.56 -1.51
N PRO A 121 1.32 14.58 -0.88
CA PRO A 121 -0.13 14.54 -0.82
C PRO A 121 -0.69 15.72 -0.01
N LEU A 122 -1.96 16.08 -0.22
CA LEU A 122 -2.64 17.11 0.57
C LEU A 122 -3.19 16.61 1.90
N VAL A 123 -3.26 15.30 2.09
CA VAL A 123 -3.58 14.63 3.36
C VAL A 123 -2.34 13.90 3.82
N SER A 124 -1.74 14.39 4.90
CA SER A 124 -0.56 13.74 5.48
C SER A 124 -0.96 12.45 6.21
N THR A 125 -0.15 11.41 6.07
CA THR A 125 -0.28 10.16 6.82
C THR A 125 0.88 10.03 7.80
N TYR A 126 0.58 9.61 9.02
CA TYR A 126 1.56 9.36 10.06
C TYR A 126 1.39 7.95 10.63
N ILE A 127 2.49 7.28 10.90
CA ILE A 127 2.54 6.09 11.76
C ILE A 127 3.22 6.50 13.05
N ASP A 128 2.46 6.54 14.14
CA ASP A 128 2.89 7.14 15.42
C ASP A 128 3.38 8.59 15.20
N ASP A 129 4.68 8.83 15.30
CA ASP A 129 5.29 10.14 15.03
C ASP A 129 6.07 10.20 13.71
N VAL A 130 6.03 9.14 12.88
CA VAL A 130 6.73 9.05 11.60
C VAL A 130 5.82 9.53 10.46
N PRO A 131 6.15 10.63 9.75
CA PRO A 131 5.44 11.02 8.55
C PRO A 131 5.71 10.00 7.44
N LEU A 132 4.66 9.48 6.83
CA LEU A 132 4.72 8.47 5.80
C LEU A 132 3.99 8.95 4.54
N PHE A 133 4.67 8.97 3.40
CA PHE A 133 4.12 9.40 2.12
C PHE A 133 3.71 8.24 1.21
N VAL A 134 3.65 7.04 1.76
CA VAL A 134 3.33 5.79 1.07
C VAL A 134 2.17 5.09 1.77
N ASN A 135 1.56 4.09 1.12
CA ASN A 135 0.52 3.30 1.76
C ASN A 135 1.11 2.39 2.84
N TYR A 136 0.28 2.07 3.84
CA TYR A 136 0.62 1.19 4.95
C TYR A 136 -0.58 0.32 5.31
N ASN A 137 -0.33 -0.95 5.62
CA ASN A 137 -1.36 -1.88 6.05
C ASN A 137 -1.75 -1.66 7.51
N LEU A 138 -3.05 -1.77 7.81
CA LEU A 138 -3.58 -1.56 9.16
C LEU A 138 -3.33 -2.80 10.04
N THR A 139 -2.08 -3.03 10.42
CA THR A 139 -1.67 -4.18 11.24
C THR A 139 -1.27 -3.73 12.63
N ASP A 140 -1.76 -4.42 13.66
CA ASP A 140 -1.49 -4.15 15.08
C ASP A 140 -1.76 -2.67 15.46
N ILE A 141 -2.87 -2.10 14.93
CA ILE A 141 -3.28 -0.72 15.14
C ILE A 141 -4.14 -0.62 16.41
N GLU A 142 -3.76 0.26 17.34
CA GLU A 142 -4.52 0.60 18.54
C GLU A 142 -5.72 1.50 18.19
N ARG A 143 -5.48 2.50 17.34
CA ARG A 143 -6.51 3.42 16.84
C ARG A 143 -6.04 4.21 15.62
N VAL A 144 -6.99 4.74 14.88
CA VAL A 144 -6.76 5.68 13.80
C VAL A 144 -7.38 7.02 14.15
N GLU A 145 -6.62 8.10 14.03
CA GLU A 145 -7.08 9.47 14.26
C GLU A 145 -7.10 10.21 12.91
N VAL A 146 -8.26 10.79 12.54
CA VAL A 146 -8.41 11.56 11.31
C VAL A 146 -8.76 13.00 11.67
N LEU A 147 -7.79 13.89 11.49
CA LEU A 147 -7.93 15.32 11.71
C LEU A 147 -8.31 15.99 10.39
N ARG A 148 -9.46 16.69 10.36
CA ARG A 148 -10.00 17.31 9.16
C ARG A 148 -9.75 18.81 9.15
N GLY A 149 -9.14 19.31 8.10
CA GLY A 149 -8.77 20.70 7.91
C GLY A 149 -7.26 20.92 8.05
N PRO A 150 -6.76 22.13 7.81
CA PRO A 150 -5.32 22.41 7.81
C PRO A 150 -4.64 22.08 9.14
N GLN A 151 -3.60 21.29 9.09
CA GLN A 151 -2.81 20.83 10.24
C GLN A 151 -1.31 21.15 10.09
N GLY A 152 -0.96 22.06 9.18
CA GLY A 152 0.44 22.34 8.82
C GLY A 152 1.34 22.76 9.98
N THR A 153 0.81 23.41 11.02
CA THR A 153 1.59 23.85 12.20
C THR A 153 2.17 22.69 13.00
N LEU A 154 1.41 21.59 13.18
CA LEU A 154 1.81 20.45 14.01
C LEU A 154 2.28 19.24 13.19
N TYR A 155 1.88 19.20 11.91
CA TYR A 155 2.10 18.04 11.02
C TYR A 155 2.84 18.41 9.73
N GLY A 156 3.28 19.65 9.57
CA GLY A 156 4.16 20.09 8.50
C GLY A 156 3.55 19.99 7.10
N SER A 157 4.41 19.68 6.13
CA SER A 157 4.05 19.58 4.70
C SER A 157 3.07 18.44 4.44
N GLY A 158 2.11 18.67 3.52
CA GLY A 158 1.11 17.67 3.14
C GLY A 158 -0.14 17.64 4.03
N ALA A 159 -0.24 18.49 5.05
CA ALA A 159 -1.38 18.54 5.97
C ALA A 159 -2.36 19.68 5.66
N VAL A 160 -2.62 19.99 4.37
CA VAL A 160 -3.51 21.06 3.95
C VAL A 160 -4.98 20.65 4.07
N GLY A 161 -5.32 19.45 3.63
CA GLY A 161 -6.68 18.90 3.73
C GLY A 161 -6.95 18.25 5.09
N GLY A 162 -5.93 17.75 5.73
CA GLY A 162 -5.99 17.04 7.01
C GLY A 162 -4.83 16.11 7.25
N THR A 163 -4.94 15.34 8.33
CA THR A 163 -3.94 14.34 8.73
C THR A 163 -4.64 13.05 9.14
N VAL A 164 -4.13 11.91 8.66
CA VAL A 164 -4.49 10.58 9.13
C VAL A 164 -3.34 10.04 9.95
N LYS A 165 -3.58 9.72 11.21
CA LYS A 165 -2.58 9.21 12.13
C LYS A 165 -2.94 7.78 12.55
N LEU A 166 -2.06 6.84 12.26
CA LEU A 166 -2.14 5.45 12.66
C LEU A 166 -1.34 5.28 13.95
N ILE A 167 -2.02 4.95 15.04
CA ILE A 167 -1.37 4.68 16.33
C ILE A 167 -1.28 3.19 16.52
N ARG A 168 -0.07 2.67 16.65
CA ARG A 168 0.18 1.24 16.82
C ARG A 168 0.22 0.84 18.29
N HIS A 169 -0.16 -0.39 18.59
CA HIS A 169 0.02 -0.94 19.93
C HIS A 169 1.49 -0.90 20.32
N LYS A 170 1.77 -0.38 21.51
CA LYS A 170 3.10 -0.42 22.13
C LYS A 170 3.27 -1.71 22.91
N PRO A 171 4.53 -2.17 23.16
CA PRO A 171 4.79 -3.27 24.08
C PRO A 171 4.22 -2.97 25.47
N ASP A 172 3.51 -3.94 26.06
CA ASP A 172 2.94 -3.87 27.42
C ASP A 172 3.89 -4.54 28.42
N LEU A 173 4.22 -3.84 29.48
CA LEU A 173 5.13 -4.31 30.53
C LEU A 173 4.46 -5.33 31.51
N GLY A 174 3.13 -5.39 31.55
CA GLY A 174 2.39 -6.18 32.52
C GLY A 174 1.72 -7.42 31.95
N LEU A 175 1.57 -7.52 30.62
CA LEU A 175 0.75 -8.54 29.98
C LEU A 175 1.56 -9.39 28.99
N PHE A 176 1.59 -10.70 29.22
CA PHE A 176 1.95 -11.64 28.15
C PHE A 176 0.70 -11.96 27.34
N SER A 177 0.72 -11.71 26.02
CA SER A 177 -0.38 -12.07 25.14
C SER A 177 0.12 -12.65 23.82
N VAL A 178 -0.73 -13.50 23.24
CA VAL A 178 -0.55 -14.04 21.89
C VAL A 178 -1.90 -13.99 21.20
N ASP A 179 -1.95 -13.32 20.05
CA ASP A 179 -3.14 -13.21 19.23
C ASP A 179 -2.84 -13.82 17.85
N VAL A 180 -3.77 -14.60 17.33
CA VAL A 180 -3.64 -15.24 16.02
C VAL A 180 -4.94 -15.01 15.25
N THR A 181 -4.84 -14.38 14.11
CA THR A 181 -5.96 -14.12 13.22
C THR A 181 -5.78 -14.84 11.90
N SER A 182 -6.82 -15.45 11.39
CA SER A 182 -6.86 -16.05 10.07
C SER A 182 -8.17 -15.74 9.37
N ASP A 183 -8.09 -15.44 8.09
CA ASP A 183 -9.26 -15.15 7.25
C ASP A 183 -9.16 -15.96 5.96
N VAL A 184 -10.31 -16.47 5.48
CA VAL A 184 -10.42 -17.12 4.17
C VAL A 184 -11.68 -16.58 3.51
N SER A 185 -11.53 -16.04 2.31
CA SER A 185 -12.62 -15.44 1.57
C SER A 185 -12.64 -15.90 0.10
N GLY A 186 -13.77 -15.76 -0.55
CA GLY A 186 -13.94 -16.00 -1.98
C GLY A 186 -14.43 -14.76 -2.67
N THR A 187 -13.84 -14.45 -3.82
CA THR A 187 -14.31 -13.39 -4.71
C THR A 187 -14.99 -14.05 -5.92
N ASP A 188 -16.15 -13.52 -6.31
CA ASP A 188 -16.82 -13.99 -7.50
C ASP A 188 -15.94 -13.79 -8.74
N HIS A 189 -15.99 -14.73 -9.67
CA HIS A 189 -15.12 -14.81 -10.86
C HIS A 189 -13.63 -15.07 -10.61
N SER A 190 -13.20 -15.27 -9.37
CA SER A 190 -11.83 -15.68 -9.04
C SER A 190 -11.65 -17.20 -9.20
N SER A 191 -10.45 -17.62 -9.59
CA SER A 191 -10.12 -19.06 -9.75
C SER A 191 -9.85 -19.78 -8.43
N GLY A 192 -9.77 -19.06 -7.29
CA GLY A 192 -9.42 -19.63 -6.00
C GLY A 192 -9.87 -18.81 -4.80
N ALA A 193 -9.53 -19.27 -3.61
CA ALA A 193 -9.77 -18.56 -2.37
C ALA A 193 -8.62 -17.60 -2.03
N SER A 194 -8.97 -16.44 -1.48
CA SER A 194 -8.07 -15.51 -0.83
C SER A 194 -7.91 -15.92 0.64
N TYR A 195 -6.75 -15.68 1.22
CA TYR A 195 -6.50 -16.01 2.63
C TYR A 195 -5.50 -15.05 3.27
N SER A 196 -5.63 -14.86 4.57
CA SER A 196 -4.66 -14.13 5.37
C SER A 196 -4.40 -14.84 6.69
N PHE A 197 -3.21 -14.60 7.21
CA PHE A 197 -2.77 -15.07 8.51
C PHE A 197 -1.93 -14.01 9.19
N GLU A 198 -2.20 -13.72 10.46
CA GLU A 198 -1.42 -12.80 11.29
C GLU A 198 -1.21 -13.40 12.67
N GLY A 199 -0.02 -13.25 13.20
CA GLY A 199 0.33 -13.56 14.58
C GLY A 199 0.92 -12.35 15.28
N ILE A 200 0.46 -12.05 16.49
CA ILE A 200 0.95 -10.98 17.35
C ILE A 200 1.37 -11.59 18.67
N ILE A 201 2.50 -11.17 19.22
CA ILE A 201 2.96 -11.59 20.53
C ILE A 201 3.46 -10.39 21.33
N ASN A 202 3.08 -10.30 22.60
CA ASN A 202 3.60 -9.35 23.57
C ASN A 202 4.30 -10.08 24.71
N ILE A 203 5.55 -9.77 24.99
CA ILE A 203 6.40 -10.45 25.98
C ILE A 203 6.98 -9.42 26.95
N PRO A 204 6.50 -9.33 28.22
CA PRO A 204 7.20 -8.59 29.23
C PRO A 204 8.52 -9.32 29.59
N LEU A 205 9.64 -8.60 29.53
CA LEU A 205 10.98 -9.08 29.88
C LEU A 205 11.43 -8.58 31.27
N GLY A 206 10.50 -8.46 32.19
CA GLY A 206 10.65 -7.90 33.51
C GLY A 206 9.80 -6.65 33.71
N GLU A 207 10.03 -5.91 34.76
CA GLU A 207 9.20 -4.74 35.15
C GLU A 207 9.42 -3.50 34.27
N THR A 208 10.52 -3.45 33.53
CA THR A 208 10.94 -2.24 32.81
C THR A 208 11.13 -2.42 31.31
N VAL A 209 11.10 -3.66 30.80
CA VAL A 209 11.33 -3.96 29.40
C VAL A 209 10.22 -4.85 28.89
N ALA A 210 9.66 -4.53 27.72
CA ALA A 210 8.75 -5.41 27.01
C ALA A 210 9.07 -5.43 25.51
N LEU A 211 8.76 -6.57 24.89
CA LEU A 211 8.87 -6.81 23.46
C LEU A 211 7.47 -7.07 22.89
N ARG A 212 7.18 -6.47 21.74
CA ARG A 212 5.99 -6.79 20.93
C ARG A 212 6.41 -7.09 19.52
N ALA A 213 5.92 -8.17 18.96
CA ALA A 213 6.18 -8.52 17.58
C ALA A 213 4.89 -8.93 16.88
N ASN A 214 4.75 -8.57 15.60
CA ASN A 214 3.75 -9.15 14.74
C ASN A 214 4.38 -9.61 13.43
N ALA A 215 3.74 -10.59 12.79
CA ALA A 215 4.08 -11.02 11.44
C ALA A 215 2.84 -11.56 10.75
N GLY A 216 2.71 -11.31 9.45
CA GLY A 216 1.56 -11.77 8.69
C GLY A 216 1.86 -12.01 7.22
N TYR A 217 0.94 -12.73 6.62
CA TYR A 217 0.88 -13.01 5.19
C TYR A 217 -0.56 -12.90 4.71
N SER A 218 -0.77 -12.27 3.59
CA SER A 218 -2.06 -12.27 2.90
C SER A 218 -1.89 -12.57 1.42
N GLU A 219 -2.81 -13.31 0.85
CA GLU A 219 -2.93 -13.56 -0.58
C GLU A 219 -4.35 -13.26 -1.02
N GLN A 220 -4.49 -12.35 -1.96
CA GLN A 220 -5.74 -12.03 -2.63
C GLN A 220 -5.70 -12.60 -4.04
N LYS A 221 -6.63 -13.50 -4.35
CA LYS A 221 -6.81 -13.97 -5.72
C LYS A 221 -7.45 -12.88 -6.55
N GLY A 222 -6.93 -12.73 -7.77
CA GLY A 222 -7.52 -11.84 -8.75
C GLY A 222 -8.87 -12.35 -9.27
N PHE A 223 -9.52 -11.52 -10.06
CA PHE A 223 -10.78 -11.84 -10.74
C PHE A 223 -10.82 -11.31 -12.18
N ILE A 224 -9.75 -10.66 -12.63
CA ILE A 224 -9.59 -10.18 -14.00
C ILE A 224 -8.84 -11.24 -14.83
N ASN A 225 -9.40 -11.62 -15.97
CA ASN A 225 -8.79 -12.57 -16.89
C ASN A 225 -8.24 -11.88 -18.13
N GLY A 226 -6.97 -12.13 -18.44
CA GLY A 226 -6.33 -11.71 -19.69
C GLY A 226 -6.69 -12.66 -20.83
N LEU A 227 -7.44 -12.15 -21.82
CA LEU A 227 -7.91 -12.98 -22.94
C LEU A 227 -6.86 -13.15 -24.05
N HIS A 228 -5.97 -12.17 -24.22
CA HIS A 228 -4.99 -12.09 -25.31
C HIS A 228 -3.61 -11.71 -24.78
N ALA A 229 -3.11 -12.49 -23.81
CA ALA A 229 -1.76 -12.29 -23.32
C ALA A 229 -0.73 -12.68 -24.39
N ALA A 230 0.14 -11.77 -24.77
CA ALA A 230 1.23 -12.04 -25.69
C ALA A 230 2.25 -12.98 -25.06
N GLU A 231 2.73 -13.97 -25.82
CA GLU A 231 3.73 -14.90 -25.35
C GLU A 231 5.14 -14.35 -25.65
N PHE A 232 6.02 -14.44 -24.66
CA PHE A 232 7.42 -14.08 -24.77
C PHE A 232 8.30 -15.28 -24.44
N ASP A 233 9.42 -15.38 -25.12
CA ASP A 233 10.42 -16.41 -24.82
C ASP A 233 11.24 -16.05 -23.55
N LYS A 234 12.13 -16.95 -23.15
CA LYS A 234 13.01 -16.76 -21.97
C LYS A 234 13.96 -15.54 -22.08
N ASN A 235 14.13 -14.97 -23.26
CA ASN A 235 14.96 -13.79 -23.51
C ASN A 235 14.11 -12.51 -23.64
N GLY A 236 12.79 -12.59 -23.37
CA GLY A 236 11.86 -11.49 -23.51
C GLY A 236 11.54 -11.11 -24.96
N GLN A 237 11.77 -12.03 -25.93
CA GLN A 237 11.43 -11.80 -27.33
C GLN A 237 10.03 -12.35 -27.62
N PRO A 238 9.25 -11.66 -28.51
CA PRO A 238 7.93 -12.13 -28.89
C PRO A 238 7.96 -13.52 -29.55
N VAL A 239 7.08 -14.41 -29.07
CA VAL A 239 6.81 -15.66 -29.78
C VAL A 239 5.83 -15.38 -30.93
N LEU A 240 6.21 -15.77 -32.14
CA LEU A 240 5.43 -15.51 -33.36
C LEU A 240 4.32 -16.53 -33.54
N ALA A 241 3.10 -16.08 -33.85
CA ALA A 241 2.00 -16.96 -34.23
C ALA A 241 2.30 -17.70 -35.56
N ASP A 242 2.99 -17.06 -36.49
CA ASP A 242 3.52 -17.65 -37.73
C ASP A 242 5.03 -17.36 -37.88
N PRO A 243 5.91 -18.25 -37.42
CA PRO A 243 7.34 -18.10 -37.56
C PRO A 243 7.86 -18.07 -39.02
N THR A 244 7.06 -18.55 -39.98
CA THR A 244 7.43 -18.58 -41.40
C THR A 244 7.23 -17.22 -42.06
N ASN A 245 6.46 -16.34 -41.48
CA ASN A 245 6.18 -14.99 -41.96
C ASN A 245 6.45 -13.90 -40.92
N PRO A 246 7.68 -13.69 -40.51
CA PRO A 246 8.03 -12.82 -39.38
C PRO A 246 7.74 -11.33 -39.63
N LEU A 247 7.59 -10.90 -40.89
CA LEU A 247 7.26 -9.51 -41.23
C LEU A 247 5.86 -9.09 -40.82
N THR A 248 4.90 -9.99 -40.97
CA THR A 248 3.46 -9.70 -40.75
C THR A 248 2.83 -10.52 -39.63
N SER A 249 3.55 -11.51 -39.08
CA SER A 249 3.07 -12.31 -37.97
C SER A 249 2.74 -11.46 -36.76
N ASP A 250 1.63 -11.73 -36.11
CA ASP A 250 1.28 -11.21 -34.79
C ASP A 250 1.94 -12.07 -33.68
N TYR A 251 1.70 -11.73 -32.41
CA TYR A 251 2.07 -12.56 -31.28
C TYR A 251 1.34 -13.89 -31.27
N LEU A 252 1.94 -14.91 -30.69
CA LEU A 252 1.20 -16.02 -30.14
C LEU A 252 0.53 -15.57 -28.86
N TYR A 253 -0.80 -15.76 -28.74
CA TYR A 253 -1.60 -15.35 -27.61
C TYR A 253 -2.07 -16.53 -26.80
N HIS A 254 -2.18 -16.35 -25.49
CA HIS A 254 -2.80 -17.29 -24.58
C HIS A 254 -3.69 -16.58 -23.56
N GLN A 255 -4.48 -17.34 -22.81
CA GLN A 255 -5.33 -16.82 -21.76
C GLN A 255 -4.63 -16.98 -20.41
N ILE A 256 -4.69 -15.94 -19.58
CA ILE A 256 -4.21 -15.93 -18.21
C ILE A 256 -5.37 -15.56 -17.30
N ASN A 257 -5.58 -16.33 -16.22
CA ASN A 257 -6.61 -16.04 -15.24
C ASN A 257 -6.01 -15.23 -14.07
N ASP A 258 -6.88 -14.46 -13.40
CA ASP A 258 -6.55 -13.75 -12.14
C ASP A 258 -5.31 -12.86 -12.24
N VAL A 259 -5.18 -12.08 -13.32
CA VAL A 259 -3.98 -11.26 -13.58
C VAL A 259 -3.76 -10.19 -12.52
N ASP A 260 -4.81 -9.80 -11.77
CA ASP A 260 -4.80 -8.77 -10.73
C ASP A 260 -4.63 -9.32 -9.30
N GLY A 261 -4.22 -10.57 -9.16
CA GLY A 261 -3.90 -11.18 -7.87
C GLY A 261 -2.75 -10.45 -7.15
N SER A 262 -2.76 -10.49 -5.82
CA SER A 262 -1.72 -9.85 -5.00
C SER A 262 -1.38 -10.64 -3.74
N ASN A 263 -0.20 -10.42 -3.22
CA ASN A 263 0.19 -10.91 -1.90
C ASN A 263 0.99 -9.86 -1.13
N ASN A 264 0.86 -9.92 0.19
CA ASN A 264 1.60 -9.07 1.11
C ASN A 264 2.24 -9.93 2.21
N LYS A 265 3.47 -9.56 2.58
CA LYS A 265 4.22 -10.13 3.71
C LYS A 265 4.70 -8.98 4.57
N TYR A 266 4.47 -9.06 5.85
CA TYR A 266 4.87 -8.00 6.76
C TYR A 266 5.32 -8.54 8.11
N GLY A 267 6.10 -7.73 8.81
CA GLY A 267 6.48 -7.97 10.18
C GLY A 267 6.95 -6.70 10.87
N ARG A 268 6.68 -6.61 12.17
CA ARG A 268 7.15 -5.54 13.04
C ARG A 268 7.77 -6.12 14.29
N LEU A 269 8.83 -5.48 14.77
CA LEU A 269 9.45 -5.73 16.06
C LEU A 269 9.53 -4.41 16.83
N SER A 270 9.03 -4.39 18.07
CA SER A 270 8.98 -3.21 18.92
C SER A 270 9.53 -3.56 20.31
N LEU A 271 10.45 -2.74 20.81
CA LEU A 271 11.05 -2.85 22.14
C LEU A 271 10.74 -1.59 22.94
N LEU A 272 10.11 -1.74 24.09
CA LEU A 272 9.90 -0.67 25.06
C LEU A 272 10.82 -0.87 26.26
N TRP A 273 11.57 0.18 26.61
CA TRP A 273 12.32 0.26 27.86
C TRP A 273 11.86 1.46 28.68
N LYS A 274 11.34 1.20 29.89
CA LYS A 274 10.79 2.19 30.82
C LYS A 274 11.33 1.92 32.22
N PRO A 275 12.56 2.37 32.54
CA PRO A 275 13.23 2.09 33.83
C PRO A 275 12.57 2.78 35.02
N GLY A 276 11.58 3.65 34.80
CA GLY A 276 10.80 4.37 35.79
C GLY A 276 9.74 5.22 35.13
N ASN A 277 9.08 6.08 35.91
CA ASN A 277 7.96 6.88 35.41
C ASN A 277 8.39 8.12 34.60
N SER A 278 9.67 8.50 34.70
CA SER A 278 10.17 9.75 34.09
C SER A 278 10.85 9.54 32.73
N PHE A 279 11.11 8.31 32.32
CA PHE A 279 11.79 7.99 31.07
C PHE A 279 11.17 6.83 30.35
N SER A 280 11.04 6.92 29.03
CA SER A 280 10.71 5.80 28.17
C SER A 280 11.51 5.86 26.87
N LEU A 281 11.93 4.71 26.38
CA LEU A 281 12.54 4.50 25.06
C LEU A 281 11.77 3.44 24.31
N LEU A 282 11.31 3.78 23.11
CA LEU A 282 10.65 2.88 22.20
C LEU A 282 11.50 2.74 20.94
N VAL A 283 11.80 1.52 20.53
CA VAL A 283 12.53 1.20 19.30
C VAL A 283 11.64 0.30 18.45
N ASP A 284 11.38 0.71 17.21
CA ASP A 284 10.53 0.02 16.27
C ASP A 284 11.28 -0.29 14.97
N TYR A 285 11.02 -1.47 14.42
CA TYR A 285 11.38 -1.82 13.04
C TYR A 285 10.20 -2.52 12.37
N THR A 286 9.87 -2.08 11.16
CA THR A 286 8.82 -2.66 10.33
C THR A 286 9.38 -3.00 8.96
N HIS A 287 9.01 -4.16 8.45
CA HIS A 287 9.30 -4.62 7.09
C HIS A 287 8.01 -5.06 6.40
N GLU A 288 7.77 -4.56 5.20
CA GLU A 288 6.66 -4.98 4.33
C GLU A 288 7.18 -5.32 2.93
N ARG A 289 6.58 -6.34 2.34
CA ARG A 289 6.80 -6.71 0.95
C ARG A 289 5.47 -7.02 0.28
N ASP A 290 5.12 -6.21 -0.72
CA ASP A 290 3.93 -6.37 -1.55
C ASP A 290 4.31 -6.88 -2.93
N HIS A 291 3.48 -7.75 -3.45
CA HIS A 291 3.51 -8.17 -4.85
C HIS A 291 2.11 -8.09 -5.43
N SER A 292 1.96 -7.49 -6.59
CA SER A 292 0.71 -7.45 -7.36
C SER A 292 0.97 -7.92 -8.79
N GLY A 293 0.08 -8.74 -9.35
CA GLY A 293 0.25 -9.30 -10.68
C GLY A 293 -0.12 -8.34 -11.81
N GLY A 294 -1.10 -7.48 -11.59
CA GLY A 294 -1.58 -6.54 -12.60
C GLY A 294 -2.65 -5.61 -12.07
N PHE A 295 -3.31 -4.90 -12.99
CA PHE A 295 -4.37 -3.96 -12.65
C PHE A 295 -5.73 -4.66 -12.51
N SER A 296 -6.53 -4.22 -11.52
CA SER A 296 -7.90 -4.67 -11.29
C SER A 296 -8.91 -3.86 -12.13
N TRP A 297 -8.63 -3.63 -13.39
CA TRP A 297 -9.54 -2.93 -14.28
C TRP A 297 -9.89 -3.75 -15.51
N GLN A 298 -11.08 -3.46 -16.04
CA GLN A 298 -11.59 -4.05 -17.24
C GLN A 298 -11.42 -3.09 -18.41
N ASP A 299 -10.96 -3.61 -19.56
CA ASP A 299 -10.91 -2.81 -20.78
C ASP A 299 -12.31 -2.57 -21.33
N VAL A 300 -12.68 -1.33 -21.46
CA VAL A 300 -13.82 -0.96 -22.30
C VAL A 300 -13.32 -0.74 -23.72
N ALA A 301 -13.64 -1.65 -24.63
CA ALA A 301 -13.30 -1.44 -26.04
C ALA A 301 -14.11 -0.27 -26.60
N PHE A 302 -13.47 0.89 -26.60
CA PHE A 302 -14.02 2.07 -27.27
C PHE A 302 -13.40 2.19 -28.67
N ASN A 303 -14.23 2.16 -29.70
CA ASN A 303 -13.77 2.45 -31.05
C ASN A 303 -13.81 3.97 -31.25
N TYR A 304 -12.65 4.59 -31.18
CA TYR A 304 -12.51 6.06 -31.34
C TYR A 304 -12.94 6.58 -32.72
N GLN A 305 -13.05 5.71 -33.74
CA GLN A 305 -13.50 6.11 -35.09
C GLN A 305 -15.03 6.09 -35.22
N THR A 306 -15.69 5.15 -34.54
CA THR A 306 -17.13 4.97 -34.65
C THR A 306 -17.92 5.41 -33.43
N GLY A 307 -17.24 5.71 -32.32
CA GLY A 307 -17.88 6.02 -31.04
C GLY A 307 -18.59 4.83 -30.38
N ALA A 308 -18.45 3.64 -30.95
CA ALA A 308 -19.12 2.46 -30.44
C ALA A 308 -18.32 1.78 -29.31
N THR A 309 -18.99 1.42 -28.22
CA THR A 309 -18.48 0.49 -27.23
C THR A 309 -18.75 -0.94 -27.74
N ARG A 310 -17.75 -1.80 -27.69
CA ARG A 310 -17.95 -3.24 -27.88
C ARG A 310 -18.33 -3.86 -26.54
N ASP A 311 -19.41 -4.65 -26.52
CA ASP A 311 -19.67 -5.52 -25.37
C ASP A 311 -18.53 -6.55 -25.27
N ARG A 312 -17.81 -6.49 -24.17
CA ARG A 312 -16.78 -7.46 -23.81
C ARG A 312 -17.24 -8.26 -22.60
N PRO A 313 -16.79 -9.49 -22.45
CA PRO A 313 -17.04 -10.23 -21.23
C PRO A 313 -16.60 -9.43 -20.02
N LEU A 314 -17.43 -9.37 -18.99
CA LEU A 314 -17.10 -8.75 -17.72
C LEU A 314 -15.87 -9.44 -17.11
N TYR A 315 -15.11 -8.70 -16.29
CA TYR A 315 -13.93 -9.21 -15.60
C TYR A 315 -12.83 -9.73 -16.54
N THR A 316 -12.69 -9.10 -17.71
CA THR A 316 -11.65 -9.47 -18.67
C THR A 316 -10.88 -8.25 -19.17
N THR A 317 -9.60 -8.48 -19.51
CA THR A 317 -8.75 -7.51 -20.22
C THR A 317 -8.24 -8.13 -21.52
N THR A 318 -8.07 -7.31 -22.54
CA THR A 318 -7.45 -7.68 -23.81
C THR A 318 -6.10 -7.00 -24.00
N GLN A 319 -5.54 -6.44 -22.94
CA GLN A 319 -4.16 -5.94 -22.96
C GLN A 319 -3.22 -7.05 -23.42
N ARG A 320 -2.26 -6.70 -24.28
CA ARG A 320 -1.26 -7.66 -24.79
C ARG A 320 -0.29 -8.10 -23.69
N ILE A 321 -0.09 -7.25 -22.68
CA ILE A 321 0.70 -7.54 -21.51
C ILE A 321 -0.20 -7.34 -20.27
N PRO A 322 -1.08 -8.30 -19.97
CA PRO A 322 -2.01 -8.18 -18.83
C PRO A 322 -1.31 -8.39 -17.49
N GLN A 323 -0.18 -9.09 -17.49
CA GLN A 323 0.69 -9.21 -16.31
C GLN A 323 1.60 -7.99 -16.23
N GLN A 324 1.25 -7.08 -15.34
CA GLN A 324 1.98 -5.85 -15.07
C GLN A 324 2.36 -5.85 -13.58
N PRO A 325 3.33 -6.72 -13.19
CA PRO A 325 3.67 -6.91 -11.79
C PRO A 325 4.20 -5.62 -11.17
N LEU A 326 3.92 -5.48 -9.90
CA LEU A 326 4.52 -4.48 -9.04
C LEU A 326 5.05 -5.18 -7.80
N ASP A 327 6.34 -5.05 -7.55
CA ASP A 327 7.01 -5.48 -6.32
C ASP A 327 7.40 -4.25 -5.51
N ARG A 328 6.90 -4.18 -4.28
CA ARG A 328 7.24 -3.13 -3.32
C ARG A 328 7.94 -3.72 -2.11
N THR A 329 8.93 -3.00 -1.60
CA THR A 329 9.56 -3.27 -0.30
C THR A 329 9.62 -1.99 0.50
N LEU A 330 9.08 -2.02 1.73
CA LEU A 330 9.09 -0.92 2.68
C LEU A 330 9.79 -1.34 3.98
N ASP A 331 10.81 -0.61 4.34
CA ASP A 331 11.52 -0.72 5.61
C ASP A 331 11.35 0.57 6.41
N ILE A 332 10.92 0.48 7.68
CA ILE A 332 10.78 1.63 8.59
C ILE A 332 11.51 1.31 9.88
N GLY A 333 12.46 2.16 10.27
CA GLY A 333 13.08 2.15 11.58
C GLY A 333 12.74 3.42 12.33
N ALA A 334 12.39 3.32 13.63
CA ALA A 334 12.08 4.46 14.45
C ALA A 334 12.59 4.28 15.90
N ILE A 335 13.06 5.36 16.48
CA ILE A 335 13.49 5.44 17.89
C ILE A 335 12.81 6.66 18.49
N THR A 336 12.04 6.46 19.57
CA THR A 336 11.39 7.54 20.31
C THR A 336 11.78 7.49 21.78
N ALA A 337 12.41 8.54 22.24
CA ALA A 337 12.75 8.73 23.66
C ALA A 337 11.91 9.84 24.26
N SER A 338 11.31 9.61 25.43
CA SER A 338 10.52 10.60 26.16
C SER A 338 11.00 10.74 27.60
N VAL A 339 11.14 12.00 28.06
CA VAL A 339 11.59 12.34 29.41
C VAL A 339 10.61 13.30 30.05
N ASP A 340 10.11 12.96 31.23
CA ASP A 340 9.36 13.88 32.08
C ASP A 340 10.34 14.80 32.85
N VAL A 341 10.40 16.07 32.49
CA VAL A 341 11.26 17.08 33.14
C VAL A 341 10.49 17.84 34.22
N GLY A 342 9.37 17.32 34.71
CA GLY A 342 8.57 17.88 35.80
C GLY A 342 7.54 18.91 35.35
N PHE A 343 7.92 19.93 34.60
CA PHE A 343 7.01 20.95 34.05
C PHE A 343 6.52 20.66 32.66
N ALA A 344 7.17 19.74 31.93
CA ALA A 344 6.91 19.38 30.56
C ALA A 344 7.38 17.95 30.27
N THR A 345 6.98 17.40 29.13
CA THR A 345 7.55 16.19 28.54
C THR A 345 8.42 16.59 27.35
N LEU A 346 9.69 16.19 27.38
CA LEU A 346 10.61 16.30 26.25
C LEU A 346 10.60 14.97 25.50
N THR A 347 10.30 15.02 24.18
CA THR A 347 10.32 13.86 23.31
C THR A 347 11.29 14.09 22.16
N SER A 348 12.16 13.12 21.90
CA SER A 348 13.01 13.04 20.72
C SER A 348 12.55 11.83 19.89
N SER A 349 12.28 12.04 18.62
CA SER A 349 11.90 10.99 17.68
C SER A 349 12.79 11.05 16.45
N SER A 350 13.47 9.94 16.17
CA SER A 350 14.30 9.74 14.98
C SER A 350 13.73 8.60 14.17
N SER A 351 13.50 8.79 12.87
CA SER A 351 12.99 7.74 12.01
C SER A 351 13.60 7.77 10.63
N TYR A 352 13.69 6.60 10.04
CA TYR A 352 14.13 6.43 8.66
C TYR A 352 13.23 5.43 7.97
N TYR A 353 12.77 5.74 6.73
CA TYR A 353 12.17 4.75 5.87
C TYR A 353 12.87 4.65 4.53
N ASP A 354 12.83 3.45 3.94
CA ASP A 354 13.28 3.12 2.59
C ASP A 354 12.15 2.34 1.89
N ASN A 355 11.56 2.97 0.87
CA ASN A 355 10.48 2.39 0.10
C ASN A 355 10.95 2.23 -1.35
N ARG A 356 10.89 1.01 -1.87
CA ARG A 356 11.41 0.62 -3.20
C ARG A 356 10.32 -0.07 -3.99
N TYR A 357 10.23 0.29 -5.26
CA TYR A 357 9.30 -0.32 -6.21
C TYR A 357 10.06 -0.80 -7.45
N ASN A 358 9.64 -1.94 -7.96
CA ASN A 358 9.93 -2.40 -9.30
C ASN A 358 8.59 -2.76 -9.93
N ASP A 359 8.28 -2.18 -11.08
CA ASP A 359 7.02 -2.50 -11.74
C ASP A 359 7.13 -2.49 -13.26
N VAL A 360 6.16 -3.15 -13.88
CA VAL A 360 5.99 -3.21 -15.33
C VAL A 360 4.68 -2.55 -15.68
N ILE A 361 4.70 -1.64 -16.68
CA ILE A 361 3.50 -0.95 -17.16
C ILE A 361 3.39 -1.15 -18.67
N ASP A 362 2.22 -1.62 -19.11
CA ASP A 362 1.88 -1.73 -20.53
C ASP A 362 1.45 -0.36 -21.09
N LEU A 363 2.27 0.22 -21.94
CA LEU A 363 2.00 1.45 -22.67
C LEU A 363 1.43 1.21 -24.08
N SER A 364 1.22 -0.04 -24.48
CA SER A 364 0.85 -0.40 -25.84
C SER A 364 -0.43 0.29 -26.32
N SER A 365 -1.43 0.43 -25.46
CA SER A 365 -2.69 1.09 -25.81
C SER A 365 -2.56 2.60 -25.96
N THR A 366 -1.77 3.22 -25.08
CA THR A 366 -1.50 4.66 -25.09
C THR A 366 -0.67 5.05 -26.29
N GLU A 367 0.41 4.36 -26.53
CA GLU A 367 1.32 4.59 -27.64
C GLU A 367 0.68 4.21 -29.00
N GLN A 368 -0.11 3.13 -29.08
CA GLN A 368 -0.81 2.75 -30.29
C GLN A 368 -1.75 3.86 -30.79
N TYR A 369 -2.33 4.65 -29.90
CA TYR A 369 -3.13 5.80 -30.29
C TYR A 369 -2.33 6.85 -31.04
N TYR A 370 -1.10 7.13 -30.62
CA TYR A 370 -0.20 8.06 -31.28
C TYR A 370 0.33 7.49 -32.59
N ILE A 371 0.57 6.19 -32.66
CA ILE A 371 1.19 5.48 -33.79
C ILE A 371 0.20 5.22 -34.91
N THR A 372 -1.04 4.87 -34.64
CA THR A 372 -2.09 4.68 -35.67
C THR A 372 -2.41 5.99 -36.38
N ARG A 373 -2.20 7.14 -35.72
CA ARG A 373 -2.33 8.47 -36.34
C ARG A 373 -1.08 8.91 -37.08
N ASN A 374 0.07 8.30 -36.81
CA ASN A 374 1.32 8.62 -37.47
C ASN A 374 2.13 7.36 -37.81
N PRO A 375 1.81 6.67 -38.93
CA PRO A 375 2.48 5.44 -39.36
C PRO A 375 3.99 5.58 -39.62
N TYR A 376 4.51 6.80 -39.52
CA TYR A 376 5.93 7.08 -39.69
C TYR A 376 6.82 6.52 -38.59
N TYR A 377 6.30 6.34 -37.34
CA TYR A 377 7.19 6.06 -36.21
C TYR A 377 7.72 4.63 -36.17
N TYR A 378 6.90 3.61 -36.55
CA TYR A 378 7.33 2.21 -36.39
C TYR A 378 7.10 1.34 -37.64
N GLY A 379 6.95 1.98 -38.81
CA GLY A 379 7.03 1.30 -40.10
C GLY A 379 6.05 0.12 -40.30
N GLY A 380 4.92 0.08 -39.56
CA GLY A 380 3.97 -1.01 -39.65
C GLY A 380 4.37 -2.25 -38.85
N TYR A 381 5.19 -2.11 -37.79
CA TYR A 381 5.52 -3.22 -36.90
C TYR A 381 4.24 -3.90 -36.36
N PRO A 382 3.98 -5.18 -36.71
CA PRO A 382 2.69 -5.82 -36.41
C PRO A 382 2.54 -6.21 -34.93
N ARG A 383 3.66 -6.38 -34.23
CA ARG A 383 3.72 -6.78 -32.81
C ARG A 383 4.02 -5.60 -31.91
N TYR A 384 3.36 -4.49 -32.19
CA TYR A 384 3.60 -3.32 -31.35
C TYR A 384 3.15 -3.58 -29.91
N ALA A 385 4.09 -3.58 -29.01
CA ALA A 385 3.90 -3.56 -27.58
C ALA A 385 5.02 -2.72 -26.97
N ALA A 386 4.63 -1.70 -26.23
CA ALA A 386 5.55 -0.84 -25.49
C ALA A 386 5.30 -1.02 -24.00
N PHE A 387 6.34 -1.18 -23.22
CA PHE A 387 6.21 -1.20 -21.78
C PHE A 387 7.43 -0.60 -21.08
N ASN A 388 7.17 0.00 -19.93
CA ASN A 388 8.18 0.49 -19.03
C ASN A 388 8.54 -0.58 -18.00
N PHE A 389 9.83 -0.59 -17.64
CA PHE A 389 10.33 -1.23 -16.43
C PHE A 389 10.66 -0.13 -15.43
N ASP A 390 9.73 0.18 -14.55
CA ASP A 390 9.93 1.27 -13.63
C ASP A 390 10.69 0.77 -12.39
N TYR A 391 11.65 1.57 -11.97
CA TYR A 391 12.33 1.44 -10.70
C TYR A 391 12.20 2.75 -9.94
N SER A 392 11.62 2.70 -8.76
CA SER A 392 11.47 3.89 -7.94
C SER A 392 11.91 3.64 -6.50
N THR A 393 12.52 4.65 -5.91
CA THR A 393 12.85 4.68 -4.49
C THR A 393 12.37 5.97 -3.86
N ASP A 394 11.86 5.86 -2.62
CA ASP A 394 11.52 6.99 -1.77
C ASP A 394 12.07 6.74 -0.36
N LYS A 395 13.01 7.58 0.07
CA LYS A 395 13.71 7.47 1.34
C LYS A 395 13.55 8.75 2.13
N SER A 396 13.35 8.64 3.43
CA SER A 396 13.26 9.83 4.28
C SER A 396 13.90 9.58 5.64
N LEU A 397 14.76 10.51 6.05
CA LEU A 397 15.22 10.65 7.41
C LEU A 397 14.42 11.78 8.07
N VAL A 398 13.91 11.53 9.26
CA VAL A 398 13.13 12.50 10.03
C VAL A 398 13.65 12.57 11.46
N GLU A 399 13.87 13.78 11.93
CA GLU A 399 14.30 14.10 13.31
C GLU A 399 13.31 15.11 13.89
N GLU A 400 12.72 14.79 15.03
CA GLU A 400 11.84 15.70 15.77
C GLU A 400 12.28 15.78 17.22
N LEU A 401 12.46 17.01 17.73
CA LEU A 401 12.61 17.29 19.15
C LEU A 401 11.45 18.18 19.60
N ARG A 402 10.70 17.72 20.61
CA ARG A 402 9.45 18.34 21.02
C ARG A 402 9.36 18.47 22.55
N LEU A 403 8.97 19.64 23.02
CA LEU A 403 8.68 19.94 24.43
C LEU A 403 7.20 20.30 24.57
N VAL A 404 6.46 19.52 25.33
CA VAL A 404 5.00 19.68 25.55
C VAL A 404 4.75 19.96 27.03
N SER A 405 4.10 21.08 27.35
CA SER A 405 3.71 21.42 28.73
C SER A 405 2.75 20.38 29.30
N LYS A 406 2.77 20.20 30.62
CA LYS A 406 1.77 19.39 31.29
C LYS A 406 0.41 20.09 31.31
N ALA A 407 -0.66 19.31 31.13
CA ALA A 407 -2.03 19.82 31.20
C ALA A 407 -2.35 20.43 32.58
N GLY A 408 -3.30 21.36 32.62
CA GLY A 408 -3.79 21.99 33.85
C GLY A 408 -2.88 23.07 34.45
N ARG A 409 -1.90 23.55 33.68
CA ARG A 409 -1.08 24.71 34.04
C ARG A 409 -1.66 26.01 33.47
N PRO A 410 -1.27 27.20 34.02
CA PRO A 410 -1.74 28.49 33.48
C PRO A 410 -1.36 28.75 32.02
N TRP A 411 -0.30 28.10 31.54
CA TRP A 411 0.21 28.22 30.18
C TRP A 411 0.37 26.85 29.58
N ASP A 412 -0.36 26.62 28.50
CA ASP A 412 -0.19 25.47 27.64
C ASP A 412 0.67 25.85 26.43
N TYR A 413 1.75 25.09 26.21
CA TYR A 413 2.66 25.34 25.09
C TYR A 413 3.18 24.03 24.51
N ILE A 414 3.47 24.10 23.22
CA ILE A 414 4.25 23.10 22.48
C ILE A 414 5.36 23.86 21.76
N ALA A 415 6.60 23.42 21.94
CA ALA A 415 7.75 23.95 21.23
C ALA A 415 8.56 22.79 20.68
N GLY A 416 9.12 22.95 19.49
CA GLY A 416 9.89 21.86 18.88
C GLY A 416 10.74 22.33 17.72
N ALA A 417 11.61 21.41 17.28
CA ALA A 417 12.38 21.49 16.05
C ALA A 417 12.14 20.24 15.25
N PHE A 418 11.98 20.39 13.93
CA PHE A 418 11.74 19.31 13.00
C PHE A 418 12.70 19.43 11.82
N TYR A 419 13.28 18.30 11.43
CA TYR A 419 14.12 18.18 10.25
C TYR A 419 13.70 16.97 9.43
N GLN A 420 13.63 17.13 8.12
CA GLN A 420 13.37 16.02 7.19
C GLN A 420 14.27 16.15 5.96
N ASP A 421 14.94 15.06 5.60
CA ASP A 421 15.60 14.87 4.30
C ASP A 421 14.89 13.72 3.57
N ARG A 422 14.15 14.04 2.52
CA ARG A 422 13.46 13.07 1.66
C ARG A 422 14.08 13.08 0.27
N ARG A 423 14.38 11.89 -0.23
CA ARG A 423 14.96 11.68 -1.55
C ARG A 423 14.16 10.65 -2.32
N SER A 424 13.68 11.05 -3.49
CA SER A 424 12.91 10.20 -4.37
C SER A 424 13.61 10.11 -5.72
N LEU A 425 13.64 8.91 -6.29
CA LEU A 425 14.19 8.62 -7.61
C LEU A 425 13.15 7.82 -8.39
N LEU A 426 12.95 8.15 -9.65
CA LEU A 426 12.20 7.37 -10.61
C LEU A 426 13.09 7.14 -11.84
N SER A 427 13.11 5.92 -12.33
CA SER A 427 13.70 5.52 -13.60
C SER A 427 12.68 4.68 -14.35
N ASP A 428 12.34 5.07 -15.57
CA ASP A 428 11.24 4.53 -16.37
C ASP A 428 11.67 4.19 -17.81
N PRO A 429 12.66 3.29 -18.02
CA PRO A 429 13.08 2.91 -19.35
C PRO A 429 11.96 2.20 -20.11
N GLU A 430 11.65 2.71 -21.29
CA GLU A 430 10.70 2.10 -22.21
C GLU A 430 11.39 1.05 -23.11
N THR A 431 10.67 -0.03 -23.42
CA THR A 431 11.14 -1.06 -24.34
C THR A 431 10.06 -1.46 -25.34
N LEU A 432 10.51 -1.87 -26.52
CA LEU A 432 9.70 -2.39 -27.62
C LEU A 432 10.23 -3.77 -28.03
N PRO A 433 9.79 -4.85 -27.39
CA PRO A 433 10.32 -6.19 -27.63
C PRO A 433 10.21 -6.62 -29.10
N GLY A 434 11.28 -7.15 -29.63
CA GLY A 434 11.37 -7.68 -30.98
C GLY A 434 11.38 -6.63 -32.11
N PHE A 435 11.20 -5.34 -31.80
CA PHE A 435 11.22 -4.29 -32.83
C PHE A 435 12.57 -4.19 -33.53
N ALA A 436 13.67 -4.18 -32.79
CA ALA A 436 15.01 -4.13 -33.36
C ALA A 436 15.28 -5.32 -34.29
N ALA A 437 14.95 -6.53 -33.87
CA ALA A 437 15.07 -7.73 -34.70
C ALA A 437 14.22 -7.67 -35.98
N TRP A 438 12.98 -7.20 -35.86
CA TRP A 438 12.07 -7.05 -36.98
C TRP A 438 12.54 -5.98 -37.97
N SER A 439 13.05 -4.85 -37.50
CA SER A 439 13.51 -3.74 -38.37
C SER A 439 14.70 -4.09 -39.25
N HIS A 440 15.44 -5.15 -38.92
CA HIS A 440 16.54 -5.67 -39.72
C HIS A 440 16.12 -6.76 -40.73
N LEU A 441 14.85 -7.18 -40.75
CA LEU A 441 14.38 -8.17 -41.72
C LEU A 441 14.30 -7.58 -43.13
N PRO A 442 14.65 -8.34 -44.18
CA PRO A 442 14.45 -7.91 -45.55
C PRO A 442 12.96 -7.62 -45.81
N GLY A 443 12.65 -6.42 -46.31
CA GLY A 443 11.28 -5.99 -46.58
C GLY A 443 10.58 -5.28 -45.44
N SER A 444 11.19 -5.15 -44.26
CA SER A 444 10.71 -4.23 -43.23
C SER A 444 10.80 -2.78 -43.73
N ALA A 445 9.83 -1.94 -43.38
CA ALA A 445 9.88 -0.53 -43.76
C ALA A 445 11.03 0.17 -43.01
N ASN A 446 12.10 0.46 -43.73
CA ASN A 446 13.37 1.01 -43.19
C ASN A 446 13.25 2.50 -42.79
N ASN A 447 12.09 2.99 -42.35
CA ASN A 447 11.93 4.37 -41.90
C ASN A 447 12.67 4.66 -40.57
N TYR A 448 13.13 3.62 -39.90
CA TYR A 448 13.89 3.71 -38.65
C TYR A 448 15.22 4.47 -38.79
N ASN A 449 15.87 4.42 -39.94
CA ASN A 449 17.14 5.13 -40.16
C ASN A 449 17.04 6.68 -40.12
N TYR A 450 15.83 7.24 -40.17
CA TYR A 450 15.66 8.68 -40.10
C TYR A 450 15.67 9.23 -38.66
N TYR A 451 15.25 8.41 -37.67
CA TYR A 451 15.18 8.80 -36.26
C TYR A 451 16.26 8.13 -35.37
N ALA A 452 16.98 7.13 -35.86
CA ALA A 452 17.98 6.38 -35.10
C ALA A 452 19.29 7.14 -34.84
N GLY A 453 19.28 8.46 -34.96
CA GLY A 453 20.38 9.31 -34.47
C GLY A 453 20.50 9.37 -32.94
N THR A 454 19.54 8.82 -32.20
CA THR A 454 19.57 8.70 -30.74
C THR A 454 19.44 7.23 -30.38
N ALA A 455 20.49 6.67 -29.81
CA ALA A 455 20.63 5.28 -29.45
C ALA A 455 19.48 4.81 -28.55
N PHE A 456 18.55 4.00 -29.08
CA PHE A 456 17.86 3.02 -28.26
C PHE A 456 18.85 1.88 -28.04
N ASN A 457 19.50 1.89 -26.88
CA ASN A 457 20.28 0.76 -26.44
C ASN A 457 19.32 -0.40 -26.17
N THR A 458 19.49 -1.46 -26.95
CA THR A 458 18.90 -2.79 -26.80
C THR A 458 19.23 -3.40 -25.46
#